data_dae66dc044149762c0891261a3ef4433
#
_entry.id   dae66dc044149762c0891261a3ef4433
#
_cell.length_a   1.000
_cell.length_b   1.000
_cell.length_c   1.000
_cell.angle_alpha   90.00
_cell.angle_beta   90.00
_cell.angle_gamma   90.00
#
_symmetry.space_group_name_H-M   'P 1'
#
loop_
_entity.id
_entity.type
_entity.pdbx_description
1 polymer ?
#
loop_
_entity_poly.entity_id
_entity_poly.type
_entity_poly.pdbx_seq_one_letter_code
_entity_poly.pdbx_strand_id
1 'polypeptide(L)'
;YHGTDTFLTEALTLEAKGLMDKALDQSKPFFLYMSHYAVHAPFGTDKRFYQKYMDKGLPHKEAQYAALVEGMDKSLGDLMDYVDRKGIADHTVIIFMSDNGGYTIGRADKNAPLSEGKGSLKEGGIREPMIVYYPNVTSPSTMNDTPVIIEDFFPTLLEIAGVHDYQTPQQIDGQSFMAQVKGQTGEKERALFFHYPNNWGERIQTIGAPQSAVVKGDWKLIHYYETGSSCLYNLNDDISEQHDLSACYPDKVKELAKVLSDYLRAQHATMPILKTTGKFVPYPDGEDVERVLPKDDETLVYDNPGDALHLKKGDMHPKMKGWSFYTAHEFNDKDTKKGLPLGFVEHRGLHMSRTAKVDNRKCSKVEDGVLRIWSVEEKDSIDNRFGKKVKYSHGCYRTSLPGSKEFWCNFTENMRIEIRFKRTPYVGFNDALWFMGNNNRPWPKNGEIDLLENPKKTLNDCAHFTLHSENHYAGVVGGGGSVTSSINLADMSQWNIYWLEWYPDRIVGGVNGQAYFEHHKGADGNTDWPWSDPLGFFLIFSTGISTNPNAWPGAIIPSEWKKDAKPAMYIDWIRVYTNRDYKGENPPASKYY
;
A
#
# COMPACT_ATOMS: atom_id res chain seq x y z
N TYR A 1 4.32 -1.48 -27.48
CA TYR A 1 4.25 -2.95 -27.69
C TYR A 1 2.84 -3.52 -27.50
N HIS A 2 1.90 -2.73 -26.99
CA HIS A 2 0.50 -3.15 -26.88
C HIS A 2 -0.09 -3.46 -28.27
N GLY A 3 -0.71 -4.64 -28.41
CA GLY A 3 -1.23 -5.11 -29.70
C GLY A 3 -0.20 -5.75 -30.64
N THR A 4 1.05 -5.91 -30.18
CA THR A 4 2.09 -6.66 -30.91
C THR A 4 2.27 -8.05 -30.32
N ASP A 5 2.99 -8.94 -31.04
CA ASP A 5 3.39 -10.26 -30.52
C ASP A 5 4.63 -10.23 -29.62
N THR A 6 5.15 -9.03 -29.32
CA THR A 6 6.34 -8.87 -28.45
C THR A 6 5.97 -9.16 -27.00
N PHE A 7 6.57 -10.20 -26.43
CA PHE A 7 6.32 -10.56 -25.03
C PHE A 7 6.92 -9.50 -24.08
N LEU A 8 6.32 -9.30 -22.90
CA LEU A 8 6.70 -8.22 -21.98
C LEU A 8 8.20 -8.23 -21.62
N THR A 9 8.77 -9.40 -21.33
CA THR A 9 10.21 -9.52 -21.02
C THR A 9 11.08 -9.03 -22.17
N GLU A 10 10.70 -9.35 -23.42
CA GLU A 10 11.37 -8.85 -24.62
C GLU A 10 11.21 -7.34 -24.79
N ALA A 11 9.99 -6.82 -24.61
CA ALA A 11 9.72 -5.40 -24.71
C ALA A 11 10.61 -4.60 -23.74
N LEU A 12 10.71 -5.03 -22.47
CA LEU A 12 11.58 -4.41 -21.48
C LEU A 12 13.06 -4.46 -21.89
N THR A 13 13.51 -5.56 -22.50
CA THR A 13 14.88 -5.69 -23.03
C THR A 13 15.16 -4.69 -24.15
N LEU A 14 14.20 -4.53 -25.07
CA LEU A 14 14.32 -3.58 -26.19
C LEU A 14 14.34 -2.13 -25.68
N GLU A 15 13.48 -1.79 -24.72
CA GLU A 15 13.47 -0.46 -24.10
C GLU A 15 14.78 -0.18 -23.36
N ALA A 16 15.30 -1.16 -22.61
CA ALA A 16 16.58 -1.03 -21.93
C ALA A 16 17.72 -0.71 -22.90
N LYS A 17 17.80 -1.43 -24.04
CA LYS A 17 18.77 -1.14 -25.11
C LYS A 17 18.62 0.27 -25.66
N GLY A 18 17.38 0.70 -25.92
CA GLY A 18 17.09 2.06 -26.40
C GLY A 18 17.45 3.16 -25.41
N LEU A 19 17.32 2.92 -24.10
CA LEU A 19 17.76 3.85 -23.05
C LEU A 19 19.28 3.94 -22.96
N MET A 20 19.99 2.81 -23.10
CA MET A 20 21.44 2.79 -23.17
C MET A 20 21.95 3.55 -24.39
N ASP A 21 21.34 3.37 -25.58
CA ASP A 21 21.69 4.13 -26.79
C ASP A 21 21.56 5.63 -26.56
N LYS A 22 20.45 6.10 -25.98
CA LYS A 22 20.24 7.52 -25.69
C LYS A 22 21.31 8.09 -24.75
N ALA A 23 21.78 7.31 -23.78
CA ALA A 23 22.84 7.74 -22.88
C ALA A 23 24.19 7.82 -23.59
N LEU A 24 24.52 6.82 -24.40
CA LEU A 24 25.75 6.75 -25.21
C LEU A 24 25.81 7.89 -26.22
N ASP A 25 24.73 8.17 -26.95
CA ASP A 25 24.63 9.28 -27.90
C ASP A 25 24.87 10.64 -27.23
N GLN A 26 24.54 10.77 -25.96
CA GLN A 26 24.78 11.96 -25.15
C GLN A 26 26.14 11.94 -24.42
N SER A 27 26.94 10.89 -24.60
CA SER A 27 28.20 10.67 -23.86
C SER A 27 28.02 10.75 -22.34
N LYS A 28 26.91 10.23 -21.82
CA LYS A 28 26.58 10.22 -20.39
C LYS A 28 26.70 8.81 -19.80
N PRO A 29 27.21 8.69 -18.58
CA PRO A 29 27.08 7.45 -17.84
C PRO A 29 25.60 7.17 -17.56
N PHE A 30 25.26 5.91 -17.37
CA PHE A 30 23.89 5.51 -17.03
C PHE A 30 23.86 4.60 -15.80
N PHE A 31 22.76 4.65 -15.08
CA PHE A 31 22.33 3.67 -14.10
C PHE A 31 20.99 3.11 -14.57
N LEU A 32 20.96 1.81 -14.87
CA LEU A 32 19.76 1.12 -15.34
C LEU A 32 19.30 0.11 -14.30
N TYR A 33 18.18 0.39 -13.64
CA TYR A 33 17.49 -0.56 -12.78
C TYR A 33 16.39 -1.27 -13.59
N MET A 34 16.62 -2.54 -13.91
CA MET A 34 15.74 -3.31 -14.75
C MET A 34 14.94 -4.32 -13.94
N SER A 35 13.76 -3.92 -13.49
CA SER A 35 12.85 -4.79 -12.75
C SER A 35 11.95 -5.57 -13.70
N HIS A 36 12.25 -6.86 -13.88
CA HIS A 36 11.41 -7.77 -14.65
C HIS A 36 10.10 -8.10 -13.93
N TYR A 37 9.01 -8.22 -14.67
CA TYR A 37 7.79 -8.85 -14.15
C TYR A 37 7.90 -10.39 -14.11
N ALA A 38 8.76 -10.97 -14.93
CA ALA A 38 9.09 -12.38 -14.82
C ALA A 38 9.85 -12.61 -13.49
N VAL A 39 9.49 -13.61 -12.73
CA VAL A 39 8.56 -14.70 -13.05
C VAL A 39 7.23 -14.61 -12.27
N HIS A 40 6.73 -13.42 -12.01
CA HIS A 40 5.54 -13.18 -11.18
C HIS A 40 4.24 -13.57 -11.91
N ALA A 41 3.24 -14.01 -11.14
CA ALA A 41 1.88 -14.25 -11.65
C ALA A 41 1.16 -12.91 -11.98
N PRO A 42 0.19 -12.90 -12.91
CA PRO A 42 -0.34 -14.04 -13.67
C PRO A 42 0.66 -14.52 -14.72
N PHE A 43 0.82 -15.85 -14.82
CA PHE A 43 1.79 -16.42 -15.74
C PHE A 43 1.32 -16.23 -17.19
N GLY A 44 1.92 -15.28 -17.88
CA GLY A 44 1.78 -15.14 -19.34
C GLY A 44 2.49 -16.29 -20.06
N THR A 45 2.02 -16.62 -21.25
CA THR A 45 2.68 -17.64 -22.07
C THR A 45 3.69 -16.99 -23.01
N ASP A 46 4.97 -17.10 -22.69
CA ASP A 46 6.02 -16.71 -23.63
C ASP A 46 6.11 -17.77 -24.75
N LYS A 47 5.51 -17.48 -25.88
CA LYS A 47 5.41 -18.40 -27.02
C LYS A 47 6.77 -18.83 -27.58
N ARG A 48 7.84 -18.05 -27.33
CA ARG A 48 9.20 -18.35 -27.80
C ARG A 48 9.76 -19.63 -27.17
N PHE A 49 9.35 -19.93 -25.91
CA PHE A 49 9.92 -21.02 -25.12
C PHE A 49 8.88 -22.03 -24.63
N TYR A 50 7.62 -21.66 -24.57
CA TYR A 50 6.55 -22.44 -23.94
C TYR A 50 6.42 -23.85 -24.53
N GLN A 51 6.41 -23.99 -25.88
CA GLN A 51 6.20 -25.29 -26.52
C GLN A 51 7.31 -26.29 -26.18
N LYS A 52 8.56 -25.85 -26.08
CA LYS A 52 9.71 -26.64 -25.65
C LYS A 52 9.48 -27.37 -24.32
N TYR A 53 8.78 -26.71 -23.37
CA TYR A 53 8.49 -27.28 -22.06
C TYR A 53 7.25 -28.18 -22.07
N MET A 54 6.28 -27.86 -22.89
CA MET A 54 5.14 -28.76 -23.13
C MET A 54 5.60 -30.07 -23.75
N ASP A 55 6.50 -30.04 -24.72
CA ASP A 55 7.07 -31.22 -25.39
C ASP A 55 7.90 -32.10 -24.42
N LYS A 56 8.44 -31.49 -23.35
CA LYS A 56 9.10 -32.21 -22.25
C LYS A 56 8.11 -32.80 -21.24
N GLY A 57 6.79 -32.65 -21.44
CA GLY A 57 5.75 -33.20 -20.58
C GLY A 57 5.45 -32.40 -19.31
N LEU A 58 5.90 -31.14 -19.21
CA LEU A 58 5.55 -30.32 -18.04
C LEU A 58 4.05 -29.96 -18.09
N PRO A 59 3.37 -29.94 -16.94
CA PRO A 59 2.03 -29.38 -16.84
C PRO A 59 1.97 -27.93 -17.35
N HIS A 60 0.82 -27.50 -17.87
CA HIS A 60 0.62 -26.18 -18.48
C HIS A 60 1.22 -25.01 -17.66
N LYS A 61 0.87 -24.91 -16.37
CA LYS A 61 1.37 -23.83 -15.50
C LYS A 61 2.87 -23.91 -15.24
N GLU A 62 3.42 -25.13 -15.17
CA GLU A 62 4.86 -25.35 -15.01
C GLU A 62 5.60 -24.94 -16.28
N ALA A 63 5.07 -25.30 -17.45
CA ALA A 63 5.62 -24.90 -18.74
C ALA A 63 5.60 -23.38 -18.94
N GLN A 64 4.52 -22.70 -18.49
CA GLN A 64 4.46 -21.24 -18.48
C GLN A 64 5.55 -20.64 -17.58
N TYR A 65 5.69 -21.13 -16.35
CA TYR A 65 6.70 -20.65 -15.42
C TYR A 65 8.13 -20.87 -15.94
N ALA A 66 8.44 -22.06 -16.45
CA ALA A 66 9.74 -22.36 -17.05
C ALA A 66 10.05 -21.47 -18.25
N ALA A 67 9.05 -21.18 -19.08
CA ALA A 67 9.20 -20.27 -20.22
C ALA A 67 9.48 -18.82 -19.76
N LEU A 68 8.90 -18.37 -18.66
CA LEU A 68 9.20 -17.06 -18.07
C LEU A 68 10.64 -16.98 -17.54
N VAL A 69 11.13 -18.03 -16.88
CA VAL A 69 12.52 -18.11 -16.41
C VAL A 69 13.48 -18.05 -17.59
N GLU A 70 13.26 -18.85 -18.66
CA GLU A 70 14.09 -18.84 -19.85
C GLU A 70 14.03 -17.49 -20.59
N GLY A 71 12.86 -16.85 -20.62
CA GLY A 71 12.71 -15.51 -21.20
C GLY A 71 13.51 -14.45 -20.45
N MET A 72 13.58 -14.54 -19.13
CA MET A 72 14.38 -13.64 -18.29
C MET A 72 15.89 -13.90 -18.48
N ASP A 73 16.32 -15.15 -18.50
CA ASP A 73 17.70 -15.55 -18.79
C ASP A 73 18.15 -15.05 -20.15
N LYS A 74 17.32 -15.24 -21.18
CA LYS A 74 17.56 -14.68 -22.51
C LYS A 74 17.70 -13.16 -22.49
N SER A 75 16.87 -12.46 -21.73
CA SER A 75 16.94 -11.00 -21.60
C SER A 75 18.28 -10.56 -21.05
N LEU A 76 18.77 -11.22 -20.00
CA LEU A 76 20.10 -10.93 -19.43
C LEU A 76 21.21 -11.18 -20.47
N GLY A 77 21.18 -12.33 -21.15
CA GLY A 77 22.14 -12.64 -22.22
C GLY A 77 22.11 -11.58 -23.34
N ASP A 78 20.92 -11.18 -23.78
CA ASP A 78 20.75 -10.16 -24.83
C ASP A 78 21.28 -8.78 -24.42
N LEU A 79 21.24 -8.43 -23.14
CA LEU A 79 21.82 -7.19 -22.60
C LEU A 79 23.33 -7.29 -22.49
N MET A 80 23.87 -8.42 -22.06
CA MET A 80 25.33 -8.66 -22.02
C MET A 80 25.92 -8.59 -23.42
N ASP A 81 25.34 -9.32 -24.39
CA ASP A 81 25.74 -9.24 -25.80
C ASP A 81 25.64 -7.82 -26.37
N TYR A 82 24.67 -7.05 -25.91
CA TYR A 82 24.49 -5.66 -26.36
C TYR A 82 25.61 -4.76 -25.83
N VAL A 83 25.94 -4.88 -24.55
CA VAL A 83 27.04 -4.16 -23.90
C VAL A 83 28.37 -4.46 -24.60
N ASP A 84 28.63 -5.73 -24.95
CA ASP A 84 29.81 -6.16 -25.71
C ASP A 84 29.86 -5.52 -27.10
N ARG A 85 28.77 -5.62 -27.87
CA ARG A 85 28.68 -5.04 -29.21
C ARG A 85 28.85 -3.52 -29.25
N LYS A 86 28.45 -2.83 -28.19
CA LYS A 86 28.64 -1.37 -28.03
C LYS A 86 30.05 -0.99 -27.58
N GLY A 87 30.89 -1.97 -27.25
CA GLY A 87 32.26 -1.73 -26.79
C GLY A 87 32.35 -1.07 -25.41
N ILE A 88 31.33 -1.27 -24.58
CA ILE A 88 31.25 -0.68 -23.22
C ILE A 88 31.38 -1.72 -22.11
N ALA A 89 31.62 -2.99 -22.43
CA ALA A 89 31.67 -4.08 -21.47
C ALA A 89 32.69 -3.83 -20.35
N ASP A 90 33.89 -3.34 -20.69
CA ASP A 90 34.96 -3.07 -19.72
C ASP A 90 34.64 -1.91 -18.74
N HIS A 91 33.57 -1.18 -19.00
CA HIS A 91 33.13 -0.03 -18.20
C HIS A 91 31.70 -0.20 -17.65
N THR A 92 31.15 -1.41 -17.73
CA THR A 92 29.79 -1.70 -17.28
C THR A 92 29.80 -2.74 -16.17
N VAL A 93 29.23 -2.39 -15.01
CA VAL A 93 28.97 -3.33 -13.93
C VAL A 93 27.57 -3.90 -14.15
N ILE A 94 27.42 -5.22 -14.06
CA ILE A 94 26.14 -5.93 -14.14
C ILE A 94 25.89 -6.66 -12.84
N ILE A 95 24.75 -6.39 -12.21
CA ILE A 95 24.31 -7.07 -10.98
C ILE A 95 22.97 -7.73 -11.30
N PHE A 96 22.88 -9.03 -11.08
CA PHE A 96 21.66 -9.81 -11.15
C PHE A 96 21.28 -10.28 -9.77
N MET A 97 19.99 -10.14 -9.39
CA MET A 97 19.44 -10.68 -8.16
C MET A 97 17.93 -10.91 -8.29
N SER A 98 17.38 -11.73 -7.40
CA SER A 98 15.93 -11.85 -7.18
C SER A 98 15.47 -10.90 -6.06
N ASP A 99 14.17 -10.57 -6.04
CA ASP A 99 13.57 -9.70 -5.03
C ASP A 99 13.12 -10.46 -3.78
N ASN A 100 12.67 -11.71 -3.95
CA ASN A 100 12.25 -12.64 -2.89
C ASN A 100 12.21 -14.07 -3.42
N GLY A 101 12.09 -15.02 -2.52
CA GLY A 101 12.01 -16.44 -2.85
C GLY A 101 10.83 -16.82 -3.72
N GLY A 102 10.97 -17.92 -4.41
CA GLY A 102 9.95 -18.45 -5.31
C GLY A 102 8.63 -18.74 -4.59
N TYR A 103 7.53 -18.58 -5.34
CA TYR A 103 6.18 -18.89 -4.84
C TYR A 103 5.97 -20.39 -4.70
N THR A 104 5.83 -20.89 -3.48
CA THR A 104 5.79 -22.32 -3.16
C THR A 104 4.40 -22.87 -2.83
N ILE A 105 3.34 -22.06 -2.78
CA ILE A 105 2.00 -22.54 -2.46
C ILE A 105 1.58 -23.66 -3.42
N GLY A 106 1.44 -24.88 -2.87
CA GLY A 106 1.20 -26.10 -3.65
C GLY A 106 2.43 -26.66 -4.38
N ARG A 107 3.66 -26.20 -4.08
CA ARG A 107 4.91 -26.55 -4.77
C ARG A 107 6.09 -26.52 -3.79
N ALA A 108 6.04 -27.30 -2.74
CA ALA A 108 6.95 -27.26 -1.59
C ALA A 108 8.45 -27.42 -1.91
N ASP A 109 8.80 -27.91 -3.08
CA ASP A 109 10.16 -28.28 -3.49
C ASP A 109 10.88 -27.23 -4.37
N LYS A 110 10.21 -26.13 -4.73
CA LYS A 110 10.76 -25.16 -5.71
C LYS A 110 11.99 -24.40 -5.22
N ASN A 111 12.13 -24.20 -3.92
CA ASN A 111 13.28 -23.53 -3.32
C ASN A 111 14.24 -24.50 -2.62
N ALA A 112 14.03 -25.83 -2.76
CA ALA A 112 14.90 -26.82 -2.13
C ALA A 112 16.39 -26.59 -2.46
N PRO A 113 17.30 -26.71 -1.48
CA PRO A 113 17.10 -27.23 -0.12
C PRO A 113 16.51 -26.24 0.89
N LEU A 114 16.24 -24.99 0.51
CA LEU A 114 15.74 -23.94 1.38
C LEU A 114 14.26 -24.15 1.71
N SER A 115 13.89 -23.86 2.96
CA SER A 115 12.51 -23.99 3.43
C SER A 115 11.62 -22.87 2.99
N GLU A 116 10.37 -23.19 2.68
CA GLU A 116 9.31 -22.25 2.33
C GLU A 116 9.64 -21.38 1.10
N GLY A 117 9.15 -20.15 1.03
CA GLY A 117 9.33 -19.24 -0.09
C GLY A 117 8.70 -17.88 0.16
N LYS A 118 8.30 -17.19 -0.89
CA LYS A 118 7.70 -15.87 -0.84
C LYS A 118 6.66 -15.74 0.27
N GLY A 119 6.80 -14.69 1.08
CA GLY A 119 5.91 -14.41 2.23
C GLY A 119 6.33 -15.08 3.53
N SER A 120 7.50 -15.71 3.57
CA SER A 120 8.10 -16.30 4.77
C SER A 120 9.45 -15.64 5.07
N LEU A 121 9.85 -15.63 6.34
CA LEU A 121 11.20 -15.24 6.77
C LEU A 121 12.15 -16.45 6.91
N LYS A 122 11.74 -17.65 6.48
CA LYS A 122 12.68 -18.76 6.30
C LYS A 122 13.58 -18.54 5.09
N GLU A 123 14.67 -19.29 5.02
CA GLU A 123 15.70 -19.10 3.98
C GLU A 123 15.12 -19.13 2.56
N GLY A 124 14.14 -19.99 2.28
CA GLY A 124 13.49 -20.03 0.96
C GLY A 124 12.69 -18.78 0.60
N GLY A 125 12.40 -17.90 1.57
CA GLY A 125 11.71 -16.63 1.32
C GLY A 125 12.64 -15.42 1.23
N ILE A 126 13.82 -15.47 1.88
CA ILE A 126 14.70 -14.31 2.03
C ILE A 126 16.12 -14.51 1.47
N ARG A 127 16.54 -15.74 1.20
CA ARG A 127 17.86 -16.04 0.64
C ARG A 127 17.78 -16.11 -0.87
N GLU A 128 18.30 -15.09 -1.52
CA GLU A 128 18.17 -14.89 -2.97
C GLU A 128 19.50 -15.08 -3.71
N PRO A 129 19.47 -15.59 -4.94
CA PRO A 129 20.66 -15.62 -5.78
C PRO A 129 21.08 -14.19 -6.15
N MET A 130 22.39 -13.93 -6.06
CA MET A 130 22.99 -12.70 -6.54
C MET A 130 24.27 -13.01 -7.34
N ILE A 131 24.44 -12.36 -8.47
CA ILE A 131 25.62 -12.45 -9.33
C ILE A 131 26.11 -11.05 -9.60
N VAL A 132 27.40 -10.80 -9.41
CA VAL A 132 28.05 -9.53 -9.72
C VAL A 132 29.13 -9.75 -10.76
N TYR A 133 28.99 -9.07 -11.89
CA TYR A 133 30.05 -8.94 -12.89
C TYR A 133 30.56 -7.50 -12.86
N TYR A 134 31.81 -7.33 -12.42
CA TYR A 134 32.49 -6.04 -12.38
C TYR A 134 33.84 -6.20 -13.09
N PRO A 135 33.99 -5.71 -14.33
CA PRO A 135 35.19 -5.87 -15.11
C PRO A 135 36.46 -5.42 -14.35
N ASN A 136 37.53 -6.21 -14.46
CA ASN A 136 38.81 -5.98 -13.80
C ASN A 136 38.78 -5.95 -12.25
N VAL A 137 37.64 -6.24 -11.62
CA VAL A 137 37.46 -6.28 -10.16
C VAL A 137 37.06 -7.69 -9.71
N THR A 138 35.99 -8.25 -10.28
CA THR A 138 35.55 -9.62 -9.97
C THR A 138 36.41 -10.67 -10.68
N SER A 139 36.78 -11.73 -9.96
CA SER A 139 37.44 -12.91 -10.56
C SER A 139 36.39 -13.91 -11.04
N PRO A 140 36.58 -14.53 -12.24
CA PRO A 140 35.66 -15.53 -12.71
C PRO A 140 35.52 -16.72 -11.78
N SER A 141 34.30 -17.29 -11.69
CA SER A 141 33.99 -18.52 -10.92
C SER A 141 34.33 -18.44 -9.42
N THR A 142 34.30 -17.23 -8.85
CA THR A 142 34.44 -17.04 -7.39
C THR A 142 33.08 -16.99 -6.72
N MET A 143 33.03 -17.45 -5.47
CA MET A 143 31.86 -17.34 -4.58
C MET A 143 32.28 -16.65 -3.29
N ASN A 144 31.33 -15.92 -2.70
CA ASN A 144 31.47 -15.27 -1.41
C ASN A 144 30.22 -15.52 -0.59
N ASP A 145 30.36 -16.11 0.58
CA ASP A 145 29.24 -16.52 1.46
C ASP A 145 28.92 -15.47 2.51
N THR A 146 29.59 -14.33 2.50
CA THR A 146 29.24 -13.24 3.42
C THR A 146 27.83 -12.73 3.11
N PRO A 147 26.90 -12.76 4.07
CA PRO A 147 25.55 -12.27 3.84
C PRO A 147 25.54 -10.77 3.52
N VAL A 148 24.75 -10.41 2.51
CA VAL A 148 24.45 -9.03 2.14
C VAL A 148 22.92 -8.86 2.12
N ILE A 149 22.46 -7.64 2.29
CA ILE A 149 21.02 -7.31 2.32
C ILE A 149 20.74 -6.15 1.37
N ILE A 150 19.48 -5.94 1.00
CA ILE A 150 19.10 -4.95 -0.01
C ILE A 150 19.55 -3.53 0.33
N GLU A 151 19.58 -3.16 1.60
CA GLU A 151 20.03 -1.86 2.09
C GLU A 151 21.52 -1.58 1.74
N ASP A 152 22.30 -2.63 1.52
CA ASP A 152 23.73 -2.54 1.18
C ASP A 152 23.97 -2.05 -0.26
N PHE A 153 22.96 -2.12 -1.12
CA PHE A 153 23.09 -1.71 -2.51
C PHE A 153 23.33 -0.21 -2.65
N PHE A 154 22.64 0.61 -1.87
CA PHE A 154 22.77 2.06 -1.98
C PHE A 154 24.22 2.53 -1.75
N PRO A 155 24.88 2.25 -0.61
CA PRO A 155 26.27 2.64 -0.40
C PRO A 155 27.22 1.96 -1.39
N THR A 156 26.95 0.71 -1.80
CA THR A 156 27.79 0.01 -2.78
C THR A 156 27.74 0.67 -4.15
N LEU A 157 26.56 1.02 -4.63
CA LEU A 157 26.39 1.68 -5.94
C LEU A 157 27.03 3.08 -5.95
N LEU A 158 26.97 3.81 -4.84
CA LEU A 158 27.66 5.09 -4.71
C LEU A 158 29.18 4.91 -4.76
N GLU A 159 29.72 3.90 -4.07
CA GLU A 159 31.15 3.57 -4.12
C GLU A 159 31.58 3.19 -5.54
N ILE A 160 30.80 2.37 -6.25
CA ILE A 160 31.03 2.03 -7.68
C ILE A 160 31.05 3.28 -8.55
N ALA A 161 30.16 4.24 -8.28
CA ALA A 161 30.08 5.51 -9.00
C ALA A 161 31.17 6.52 -8.60
N GLY A 162 32.04 6.18 -7.63
CA GLY A 162 33.08 7.07 -7.13
C GLY A 162 32.56 8.20 -6.24
N VAL A 163 31.37 8.06 -5.69
CA VAL A 163 30.76 9.04 -4.78
C VAL A 163 31.01 8.61 -3.35
N HIS A 164 31.95 9.27 -2.68
CA HIS A 164 32.37 8.91 -1.31
C HIS A 164 31.94 9.94 -0.27
N ASP A 165 31.62 11.15 -0.68
CA ASP A 165 31.18 12.23 0.20
C ASP A 165 29.75 12.62 -0.16
N TYR A 166 28.78 12.03 0.57
CA TYR A 166 27.36 12.27 0.36
C TYR A 166 26.63 12.41 1.70
N GLN A 167 25.57 13.20 1.68
CA GLN A 167 24.67 13.37 2.81
C GLN A 167 23.28 12.87 2.43
N THR A 168 22.62 12.19 3.35
CA THR A 168 21.26 11.71 3.18
C THR A 168 20.34 12.30 4.23
N PRO A 169 19.06 12.56 3.91
CA PRO A 169 18.11 13.09 4.88
C PRO A 169 17.74 12.08 5.98
N GLN A 170 18.03 10.80 5.76
CA GLN A 170 17.79 9.73 6.72
C GLN A 170 19.06 8.89 6.91
N GLN A 171 19.14 8.18 8.02
CA GLN A 171 20.21 7.24 8.30
C GLN A 171 20.20 6.10 7.27
N ILE A 172 21.39 5.66 6.86
CA ILE A 172 21.57 4.51 5.98
C ILE A 172 21.92 3.30 6.86
N ASP A 173 21.12 2.25 6.78
CA ASP A 173 21.33 1.02 7.55
C ASP A 173 22.31 0.06 6.84
N GLY A 174 22.46 0.21 5.52
CA GLY A 174 23.30 -0.61 4.68
C GLY A 174 24.80 -0.30 4.79
N GLN A 175 25.62 -1.28 4.42
CA GLN A 175 27.07 -1.20 4.33
C GLN A 175 27.51 -1.60 2.92
N SER A 176 28.53 -0.93 2.36
CA SER A 176 29.04 -1.32 1.05
C SER A 176 29.61 -2.74 1.07
N PHE A 177 29.20 -3.56 0.11
CA PHE A 177 29.76 -4.90 -0.11
C PHE A 177 30.87 -4.94 -1.18
N MET A 178 31.51 -3.80 -1.45
CA MET A 178 32.62 -3.76 -2.41
C MET A 178 33.84 -4.60 -1.99
N ALA A 179 34.04 -4.79 -0.68
CA ALA A 179 35.08 -5.70 -0.19
C ALA A 179 34.81 -7.14 -0.66
N GLN A 180 33.55 -7.60 -0.57
CA GLN A 180 33.10 -8.92 -1.01
C GLN A 180 33.21 -9.07 -2.54
N VAL A 181 32.85 -8.01 -3.28
CA VAL A 181 33.02 -7.98 -4.76
C VAL A 181 34.49 -8.13 -5.14
N LYS A 182 35.42 -7.60 -4.34
CA LYS A 182 36.88 -7.75 -4.51
C LYS A 182 37.42 -9.10 -3.99
N GLY A 183 36.55 -10.01 -3.59
CA GLY A 183 36.92 -11.35 -3.10
C GLY A 183 37.39 -11.39 -1.63
N GLN A 184 37.18 -10.32 -0.86
CA GLN A 184 37.50 -10.30 0.57
C GLN A 184 36.33 -10.87 1.37
N THR A 185 36.62 -11.51 2.51
CA THR A 185 35.60 -11.95 3.45
C THR A 185 35.06 -10.74 4.22
N GLY A 186 33.74 -10.61 4.29
CA GLY A 186 33.09 -9.57 5.08
C GLY A 186 32.84 -9.98 6.53
N GLU A 187 32.15 -9.12 7.25
CA GLU A 187 31.78 -9.37 8.66
C GLU A 187 30.59 -10.33 8.75
N LYS A 188 30.84 -11.59 9.10
CA LYS A 188 29.80 -12.60 9.27
C LYS A 188 28.93 -12.38 10.52
N GLU A 189 29.48 -11.75 11.55
CA GLU A 189 28.80 -11.46 12.82
C GLU A 189 27.85 -10.25 12.77
N ARG A 190 27.77 -9.56 11.64
CA ARG A 190 26.79 -8.50 11.43
C ARG A 190 25.38 -9.07 11.53
N ALA A 191 24.52 -8.45 12.34
CA ALA A 191 23.13 -8.83 12.42
C ALA A 191 22.33 -8.27 11.22
N LEU A 192 21.56 -9.12 10.56
CA LEU A 192 20.61 -8.76 9.52
C LEU A 192 19.19 -8.95 10.05
N PHE A 193 18.34 -7.97 9.84
CA PHE A 193 17.00 -7.91 10.41
C PHE A 193 15.92 -7.96 9.34
N PHE A 194 14.86 -8.71 9.63
CA PHE A 194 13.69 -8.84 8.78
C PHE A 194 12.44 -8.65 9.61
N HIS A 195 11.59 -7.71 9.23
CA HIS A 195 10.37 -7.42 9.97
C HIS A 195 9.15 -7.46 9.06
N TYR A 196 8.24 -8.38 9.34
CA TYR A 196 7.03 -8.59 8.59
C TYR A 196 5.80 -8.58 9.53
N PRO A 197 5.29 -7.38 9.92
CA PRO A 197 4.28 -7.25 10.97
C PRO A 197 2.86 -7.56 10.52
N ASN A 198 2.62 -7.75 9.24
CA ASN A 198 1.30 -7.85 8.64
C ASN A 198 0.93 -9.28 8.21
N ASN A 199 -0.36 -9.57 8.09
CA ASN A 199 -0.84 -10.73 7.36
C ASN A 199 -0.78 -10.46 5.85
N TRP A 200 -0.38 -11.44 5.06
CA TRP A 200 -0.34 -11.33 3.61
C TRP A 200 -1.02 -12.53 2.92
N GLY A 201 -2.01 -12.22 2.06
CA GLY A 201 -2.64 -13.20 1.18
C GLY A 201 -3.30 -14.40 1.87
N GLU A 202 -3.33 -15.54 1.16
CA GLU A 202 -3.73 -16.82 1.73
C GLU A 202 -2.61 -17.34 2.62
N ARG A 203 -2.94 -17.64 3.87
CA ARG A 203 -2.00 -18.17 4.84
C ARG A 203 -1.84 -19.67 4.65
N ILE A 204 -0.61 -20.12 4.54
CA ILE A 204 -0.25 -21.54 4.61
C ILE A 204 0.82 -21.68 5.68
N GLN A 205 0.46 -22.22 6.84
CA GLN A 205 1.35 -22.35 8.00
C GLN A 205 1.94 -20.98 8.40
N THR A 206 3.26 -20.82 8.31
CA THR A 206 4.01 -19.60 8.65
C THR A 206 4.07 -18.58 7.51
N ILE A 207 3.82 -18.99 6.28
CA ILE A 207 3.82 -18.11 5.11
C ILE A 207 2.70 -17.06 5.25
N GLY A 208 3.07 -15.79 5.16
CA GLY A 208 2.13 -14.66 5.31
C GLY A 208 1.68 -14.36 6.74
N ALA A 209 2.26 -15.03 7.75
CA ALA A 209 2.01 -14.70 9.15
C ALA A 209 2.87 -13.52 9.63
N PRO A 210 2.40 -12.71 10.59
CA PRO A 210 3.23 -11.68 11.21
C PRO A 210 4.42 -12.30 11.95
N GLN A 211 5.63 -11.90 11.57
CA GLN A 211 6.87 -12.46 12.07
C GLN A 211 8.03 -11.48 11.94
N SER A 212 9.08 -11.69 12.74
CA SER A 212 10.35 -11.00 12.59
C SER A 212 11.49 -11.96 12.75
N ALA A 213 12.62 -11.69 12.09
CA ALA A 213 13.79 -12.53 12.17
C ALA A 213 15.06 -11.71 12.31
N VAL A 214 16.06 -12.32 12.92
CA VAL A 214 17.44 -11.84 12.92
C VAL A 214 18.37 -12.98 12.52
N VAL A 215 19.29 -12.69 11.60
CA VAL A 215 20.40 -13.57 11.24
C VAL A 215 21.68 -12.92 11.75
N LYS A 216 22.45 -13.67 12.56
CA LYS A 216 23.73 -13.20 13.10
C LYS A 216 24.73 -14.35 13.20
N GLY A 217 25.83 -14.24 12.46
CA GLY A 217 26.73 -15.38 12.26
C GLY A 217 26.00 -16.54 11.62
N ASP A 218 26.19 -17.74 12.20
CA ASP A 218 25.50 -18.97 11.73
C ASP A 218 24.09 -19.14 12.32
N TRP A 219 23.65 -18.23 13.19
CA TRP A 219 22.39 -18.37 13.91
C TRP A 219 21.28 -17.51 13.32
N LYS A 220 20.07 -18.07 13.28
CA LYS A 220 18.85 -17.38 12.90
C LYS A 220 17.76 -17.61 13.92
N LEU A 221 17.15 -16.51 14.38
CA LEU A 221 15.95 -16.52 15.21
C LEU A 221 14.79 -16.00 14.38
N ILE A 222 13.65 -16.72 14.39
CA ILE A 222 12.37 -16.25 13.83
C ILE A 222 11.37 -16.17 14.96
N HIS A 223 10.79 -15.00 15.19
CA HIS A 223 9.71 -14.78 16.16
C HIS A 223 8.37 -14.68 15.46
N TYR A 224 7.39 -15.46 15.90
CA TYR A 224 6.02 -15.51 15.36
C TYR A 224 5.07 -14.80 16.31
N TYR A 225 4.54 -13.65 15.91
CA TYR A 225 3.73 -12.79 16.76
C TYR A 225 2.38 -13.38 17.17
N GLU A 226 1.81 -14.29 16.39
CA GLU A 226 0.52 -14.91 16.73
C GLU A 226 0.60 -15.88 17.89
N THR A 227 1.71 -16.59 18.00
CA THR A 227 1.95 -17.58 19.06
C THR A 227 2.78 -17.03 20.19
N GLY A 228 3.49 -15.91 19.95
CA GLY A 228 4.47 -15.35 20.86
C GLY A 228 5.70 -16.26 21.04
N SER A 229 5.93 -17.21 20.10
CA SER A 229 7.02 -18.17 20.17
C SER A 229 8.14 -17.83 19.18
N SER A 230 9.35 -18.27 19.51
CA SER A 230 10.51 -18.14 18.63
C SER A 230 11.07 -19.50 18.27
N CYS A 231 11.51 -19.66 17.02
CA CYS A 231 12.31 -20.79 16.55
C CYS A 231 13.75 -20.36 16.32
N LEU A 232 14.70 -21.23 16.64
CA LEU A 232 16.14 -20.98 16.49
C LEU A 232 16.77 -22.03 15.57
N TYR A 233 17.55 -21.58 14.61
CA TYR A 233 18.24 -22.44 13.64
C TYR A 233 19.73 -22.12 13.58
N ASN A 234 20.56 -23.15 13.31
CA ASN A 234 21.94 -22.96 12.90
C ASN A 234 22.03 -23.20 11.39
N LEU A 235 22.20 -22.15 10.63
CA LEU A 235 22.17 -22.20 9.16
C LEU A 235 23.39 -22.88 8.54
N ASN A 236 24.52 -22.99 9.28
CA ASN A 236 25.69 -23.74 8.82
C ASN A 236 25.41 -25.23 8.78
N ASP A 237 24.66 -25.74 9.76
CA ASP A 237 24.41 -27.18 9.92
C ASP A 237 23.03 -27.59 9.33
N ASP A 238 22.08 -26.65 9.29
CA ASP A 238 20.71 -26.88 8.86
C ASP A 238 20.17 -25.71 8.04
N ILE A 239 20.68 -25.54 6.81
CA ILE A 239 20.21 -24.51 5.87
C ILE A 239 18.73 -24.67 5.50
N SER A 240 18.18 -25.86 5.71
CA SER A 240 16.78 -26.21 5.44
C SER A 240 15.84 -25.88 6.60
N GLU A 241 16.37 -25.39 7.74
CA GLU A 241 15.57 -24.98 8.92
C GLU A 241 14.54 -26.03 9.36
N GLN A 242 14.98 -27.30 9.39
CA GLN A 242 14.13 -28.46 9.76
C GLN A 242 14.15 -28.74 11.26
N HIS A 243 15.20 -28.31 11.96
CA HIS A 243 15.43 -28.63 13.36
C HIS A 243 15.43 -27.38 14.21
N ASP A 244 14.31 -27.10 14.88
CA ASP A 244 14.22 -26.03 15.86
C ASP A 244 15.07 -26.32 17.11
N LEU A 245 16.07 -25.49 17.32
CA LEU A 245 17.02 -25.61 18.43
C LEU A 245 16.63 -24.72 19.64
N SER A 246 15.49 -24.06 19.61
CA SER A 246 15.09 -23.08 20.65
C SER A 246 15.05 -23.68 22.06
N ALA A 247 14.57 -24.92 22.19
CA ALA A 247 14.56 -25.63 23.47
C ALA A 247 15.95 -26.06 23.95
N CYS A 248 16.90 -26.28 23.01
CA CYS A 248 18.27 -26.72 23.33
C CYS A 248 19.19 -25.56 23.71
N TYR A 249 18.93 -24.36 23.17
CA TYR A 249 19.77 -23.18 23.35
C TYR A 249 18.97 -21.96 23.83
N PRO A 250 18.31 -22.01 25.01
CA PRO A 250 17.46 -20.93 25.50
C PRO A 250 18.20 -19.60 25.73
N ASP A 251 19.48 -19.63 26.09
CA ASP A 251 20.28 -18.42 26.25
C ASP A 251 20.58 -17.75 24.90
N LYS A 252 20.79 -18.53 23.85
CA LYS A 252 20.95 -17.99 22.48
C LYS A 252 19.64 -17.38 21.97
N VAL A 253 18.49 -17.99 22.30
CA VAL A 253 17.16 -17.41 22.00
C VAL A 253 17.02 -16.05 22.67
N LYS A 254 17.35 -15.92 23.97
CA LYS A 254 17.28 -14.64 24.70
C LYS A 254 18.21 -13.59 24.11
N GLU A 255 19.46 -13.99 23.77
CA GLU A 255 20.44 -13.10 23.15
C GLU A 255 19.88 -12.51 21.84
N LEU A 256 19.45 -13.38 20.92
CA LEU A 256 19.00 -12.94 19.61
C LEU A 256 17.63 -12.23 19.66
N ALA A 257 16.73 -12.64 20.54
CA ALA A 257 15.47 -11.94 20.77
C ALA A 257 15.70 -10.51 21.26
N LYS A 258 16.68 -10.33 22.18
CA LYS A 258 17.07 -8.99 22.63
C LYS A 258 17.68 -8.17 21.49
N VAL A 259 18.59 -8.73 20.70
CA VAL A 259 19.20 -8.03 19.55
C VAL A 259 18.13 -7.57 18.55
N LEU A 260 17.17 -8.45 18.24
CA LEU A 260 16.06 -8.15 17.35
C LEU A 260 15.15 -7.05 17.95
N SER A 261 14.80 -7.18 19.22
CA SER A 261 13.92 -6.21 19.91
C SER A 261 14.56 -4.84 20.03
N ASP A 262 15.84 -4.76 20.34
CA ASP A 262 16.59 -3.50 20.42
C ASP A 262 16.59 -2.77 19.06
N TYR A 263 16.78 -3.52 17.96
CA TYR A 263 16.68 -2.98 16.61
C TYR A 263 15.26 -2.47 16.30
N LEU A 264 14.22 -3.27 16.56
CA LEU A 264 12.83 -2.88 16.32
C LEU A 264 12.42 -1.63 17.11
N ARG A 265 12.92 -1.49 18.35
CA ARG A 265 12.71 -0.27 19.16
C ARG A 265 13.43 0.94 18.56
N ALA A 266 14.71 0.78 18.21
CA ALA A 266 15.52 1.85 17.65
C ALA A 266 14.96 2.38 16.33
N GLN A 267 14.38 1.50 15.51
CA GLN A 267 13.76 1.86 14.24
C GLN A 267 12.27 2.27 14.38
N HIS A 268 11.74 2.34 15.60
CA HIS A 268 10.32 2.59 15.83
C HIS A 268 9.40 1.71 14.97
N ALA A 269 9.79 0.44 14.82
CA ALA A 269 9.11 -0.50 13.92
C ALA A 269 7.62 -0.64 14.25
N THR A 270 6.80 -0.71 13.21
CA THR A 270 5.36 -0.93 13.37
C THR A 270 5.09 -2.33 13.89
N MET A 271 4.62 -2.46 15.12
CA MET A 271 4.32 -3.74 15.74
C MET A 271 2.88 -4.20 15.44
N PRO A 272 2.64 -5.51 15.28
CA PRO A 272 1.28 -6.04 15.12
C PRO A 272 0.38 -5.73 16.31
N ILE A 273 -0.93 -5.65 16.05
CA ILE A 273 -1.95 -5.42 17.07
C ILE A 273 -2.83 -6.67 17.20
N LEU A 274 -3.05 -7.13 18.42
CA LEU A 274 -4.00 -8.19 18.73
C LEU A 274 -5.43 -7.69 18.48
N LYS A 275 -6.12 -8.28 17.51
CA LYS A 275 -7.51 -7.90 17.16
C LYS A 275 -8.48 -8.02 18.34
N THR A 276 -8.23 -8.96 19.26
CA THR A 276 -9.11 -9.22 20.41
C THR A 276 -9.03 -8.16 21.49
N THR A 277 -7.86 -7.52 21.66
CA THR A 277 -7.61 -6.58 22.76
C THR A 277 -7.30 -5.16 22.28
N GLY A 278 -6.96 -4.96 21.01
CA GLY A 278 -6.47 -3.68 20.48
C GLY A 278 -5.07 -3.29 20.99
N LYS A 279 -4.38 -4.20 21.71
CA LYS A 279 -3.03 -3.95 22.23
C LYS A 279 -1.98 -4.43 21.23
N PHE A 280 -0.84 -3.76 21.23
CA PHE A 280 0.33 -4.27 20.52
C PHE A 280 0.77 -5.62 21.08
N VAL A 281 1.26 -6.50 20.22
CA VAL A 281 1.96 -7.70 20.68
C VAL A 281 3.30 -7.27 21.29
N PRO A 282 3.81 -8.00 22.31
CA PRO A 282 5.13 -7.73 22.86
C PRO A 282 6.24 -7.85 21.82
N TYR A 283 7.38 -7.21 22.10
CA TYR A 283 8.61 -7.45 21.35
C TYR A 283 9.08 -8.90 21.49
N PRO A 284 9.95 -9.40 20.60
CA PRO A 284 10.46 -10.77 20.70
C PRO A 284 11.12 -11.14 22.04
N ASP A 285 11.63 -10.19 22.80
CA ASP A 285 12.19 -10.40 24.14
C ASP A 285 11.12 -10.46 25.25
N GLY A 286 9.84 -10.30 24.89
CA GLY A 286 8.70 -10.38 25.81
C GLY A 286 8.35 -9.04 26.47
N GLU A 287 9.08 -7.96 26.21
CA GLU A 287 8.74 -6.65 26.76
C GLU A 287 7.59 -6.01 25.97
N ASP A 288 6.69 -5.37 26.70
CA ASP A 288 5.58 -4.66 26.09
C ASP A 288 6.07 -3.53 25.18
N VAL A 289 5.30 -3.25 24.14
CA VAL A 289 5.52 -2.08 23.29
C VAL A 289 5.08 -0.86 24.09
N GLU A 290 6.02 -0.28 24.82
CA GLU A 290 5.82 1.05 25.39
C GLU A 290 5.86 2.08 24.26
N ARG A 291 4.74 2.31 23.60
CA ARG A 291 4.54 3.61 22.98
C ARG A 291 4.32 4.59 24.11
N VAL A 292 5.34 5.35 24.44
CA VAL A 292 5.13 6.62 25.13
C VAL A 292 4.38 7.47 24.10
N LEU A 293 3.04 7.42 24.21
CA LEU A 293 2.22 8.39 23.52
C LEU A 293 2.68 9.75 24.04
N PRO A 294 3.11 10.67 23.16
CA PRO A 294 3.41 12.01 23.64
C PRO A 294 2.18 12.47 24.43
N LYS A 295 2.37 12.86 25.67
CA LYS A 295 1.31 13.59 26.40
C LYS A 295 0.93 14.76 25.51
N ASP A 296 -0.35 15.12 25.48
CA ASP A 296 -0.89 16.27 24.76
C ASP A 296 -0.03 17.51 25.04
N ASP A 297 1.05 17.63 24.29
CA ASP A 297 1.95 18.77 24.33
C ASP A 297 1.64 19.59 23.08
N GLU A 298 1.16 20.80 23.28
CA GLU A 298 0.84 21.75 22.21
C GLU A 298 2.03 22.04 21.28
N THR A 299 3.25 21.65 21.69
CA THR A 299 4.48 21.83 20.92
C THR A 299 4.77 20.66 19.98
N LEU A 300 4.10 19.51 20.12
CA LEU A 300 4.36 18.34 19.27
C LEU A 300 3.89 18.58 17.85
N VAL A 301 4.82 18.36 16.93
CA VAL A 301 4.56 18.37 15.50
C VAL A 301 4.69 16.94 15.00
N TYR A 302 3.59 16.36 14.54
CA TYR A 302 3.62 15.03 13.94
C TYR A 302 4.12 15.13 12.50
N ASP A 303 5.18 14.40 12.20
CA ASP A 303 5.69 14.27 10.82
C ASP A 303 4.81 13.33 9.99
N ASN A 304 4.12 12.41 10.66
CA ASN A 304 3.26 11.43 10.04
C ASN A 304 1.88 11.38 10.73
N PRO A 305 0.76 11.56 9.99
CA PRO A 305 -0.60 11.52 10.57
C PRO A 305 -0.97 10.20 11.23
N GLY A 306 -0.32 9.08 10.85
CA GLY A 306 -0.53 7.79 11.49
C GLY A 306 -0.20 7.80 12.98
N ASP A 307 0.65 8.70 13.41
CA ASP A 307 1.00 8.86 14.82
C ASP A 307 -0.16 9.42 15.65
N ALA A 308 -1.17 10.00 14.98
CA ALA A 308 -2.39 10.52 15.59
C ALA A 308 -3.55 9.51 15.69
N LEU A 309 -3.34 8.23 15.33
CA LEU A 309 -4.39 7.19 15.35
C LEU A 309 -5.08 7.02 16.70
N HIS A 310 -4.38 7.27 17.78
CA HIS A 310 -4.88 7.16 19.15
C HIS A 310 -5.63 8.40 19.64
N LEU A 311 -5.58 9.52 18.89
CA LEU A 311 -6.32 10.73 19.26
C LEU A 311 -7.82 10.45 19.26
N LYS A 312 -8.45 10.74 20.38
CA LYS A 312 -9.90 10.62 20.56
C LYS A 312 -10.57 11.95 20.27
N LYS A 313 -11.89 11.90 20.20
CA LYS A 313 -12.71 13.09 20.14
C LYS A 313 -12.44 13.98 21.37
N GLY A 314 -12.22 15.28 21.12
CA GLY A 314 -11.89 16.25 22.15
C GLY A 314 -10.40 16.39 22.45
N ASP A 315 -9.55 15.49 21.94
CA ASP A 315 -8.11 15.66 21.99
C ASP A 315 -7.70 16.84 21.09
N MET A 316 -6.61 17.51 21.45
CA MET A 316 -6.10 18.62 20.65
C MET A 316 -5.73 18.16 19.24
N HIS A 317 -5.98 19.05 18.26
CA HIS A 317 -5.58 18.79 16.88
C HIS A 317 -4.05 18.76 16.77
N PRO A 318 -3.44 17.71 16.24
CA PRO A 318 -2.00 17.62 16.15
C PRO A 318 -1.44 18.72 15.24
N LYS A 319 -0.32 19.30 15.66
CA LYS A 319 0.46 20.18 14.77
C LYS A 319 1.22 19.30 13.80
N MET A 320 1.00 19.49 12.50
CA MET A 320 1.70 18.76 11.46
C MET A 320 2.66 19.69 10.71
N LYS A 321 3.86 19.18 10.41
CA LYS A 321 4.88 19.92 9.67
C LYS A 321 4.35 20.37 8.31
N GLY A 322 4.42 21.67 8.03
CA GLY A 322 3.93 22.26 6.77
C GLY A 322 2.41 22.50 6.72
N TRP A 323 1.65 22.06 7.72
CA TRP A 323 0.20 22.18 7.75
C TRP A 323 -0.29 22.98 8.95
N SER A 324 -1.27 23.84 8.75
CA SER A 324 -1.96 24.59 9.82
C SER A 324 -3.39 24.11 9.92
N PHE A 325 -3.85 23.85 11.14
CA PHE A 325 -5.26 23.53 11.37
C PHE A 325 -6.16 24.63 10.83
N TYR A 326 -7.19 24.25 10.08
CA TYR A 326 -8.16 25.16 9.49
C TYR A 326 -9.53 25.03 10.15
N THR A 327 -10.14 23.83 10.08
CA THR A 327 -11.47 23.58 10.66
C THR A 327 -11.66 22.08 10.93
N ALA A 328 -12.66 21.75 11.75
CA ALA A 328 -13.09 20.37 11.96
C ALA A 328 -14.61 20.26 12.08
N HIS A 329 -15.13 19.06 11.81
CA HIS A 329 -16.47 18.64 12.14
C HIS A 329 -16.38 17.43 13.06
N GLU A 330 -16.64 17.64 14.35
CA GLU A 330 -16.46 16.64 15.40
C GLU A 330 -17.77 15.93 15.76
N PHE A 331 -18.85 16.19 15.04
CA PHE A 331 -20.20 15.64 15.24
C PHE A 331 -20.71 15.78 16.69
N ASN A 332 -20.27 16.80 17.42
CA ASN A 332 -20.72 17.13 18.76
C ASN A 332 -22.03 17.98 18.71
N ASP A 333 -22.53 18.44 19.84
CA ASP A 333 -23.78 19.20 19.93
C ASP A 333 -23.76 20.50 19.13
N LYS A 334 -22.59 21.13 18.96
CA LYS A 334 -22.41 22.33 18.14
C LYS A 334 -22.61 22.03 16.64
N ASP A 335 -22.21 20.83 16.23
CA ASP A 335 -22.14 20.39 14.84
C ASP A 335 -23.42 19.67 14.41
N THR A 336 -24.44 19.58 15.28
CA THR A 336 -25.64 18.80 15.02
C THR A 336 -26.92 19.54 15.33
N LYS A 337 -27.96 19.22 14.58
CA LYS A 337 -29.31 19.71 14.83
C LYS A 337 -30.31 18.57 14.69
N LYS A 338 -31.06 18.26 15.75
CA LYS A 338 -32.02 17.16 15.78
C LYS A 338 -31.40 15.80 15.40
N GLY A 339 -30.15 15.55 15.82
CA GLY A 339 -29.42 14.33 15.53
C GLY A 339 -28.95 14.18 14.08
N LEU A 340 -28.92 15.26 13.30
CA LEU A 340 -28.36 15.30 11.96
C LEU A 340 -27.18 16.28 11.90
N PRO A 341 -26.14 16.00 11.10
CA PRO A 341 -24.97 16.87 11.03
C PRO A 341 -25.30 18.20 10.36
N LEU A 342 -24.84 19.31 10.96
CA LEU A 342 -24.89 20.65 10.35
C LEU A 342 -23.87 20.74 9.21
N GLY A 343 -24.15 21.56 8.20
CA GLY A 343 -23.26 21.72 7.05
C GLY A 343 -23.32 20.57 6.04
N PHE A 344 -24.18 19.58 6.27
CA PHE A 344 -24.39 18.45 5.36
C PHE A 344 -25.85 18.36 4.90
N VAL A 345 -26.03 17.98 3.65
CA VAL A 345 -27.35 17.77 3.05
C VAL A 345 -27.45 16.39 2.43
N GLU A 346 -28.68 15.92 2.21
CA GLU A 346 -28.93 14.66 1.56
C GLU A 346 -28.41 14.66 0.11
N HIS A 347 -27.52 13.72 -0.23
CA HIS A 347 -27.03 13.56 -1.58
C HIS A 347 -27.85 12.53 -2.35
N ARG A 348 -28.49 12.97 -3.43
CA ARG A 348 -29.36 12.16 -4.30
C ARG A 348 -28.73 11.92 -5.67
N GLY A 349 -27.43 11.60 -5.71
CA GLY A 349 -26.71 11.35 -6.97
C GLY A 349 -27.27 10.16 -7.75
N LEU A 350 -26.92 10.11 -9.04
CA LEU A 350 -27.43 9.10 -9.99
C LEU A 350 -27.10 7.67 -9.58
N HIS A 351 -25.88 7.41 -9.13
CA HIS A 351 -25.43 6.06 -8.76
C HIS A 351 -26.07 5.56 -7.48
N MET A 352 -26.17 6.41 -6.46
CA MET A 352 -26.68 6.06 -5.14
C MET A 352 -28.17 5.69 -5.14
N SER A 353 -28.94 6.21 -6.07
CA SER A 353 -30.39 6.03 -6.12
C SER A 353 -30.87 4.92 -7.03
N ARG A 354 -29.96 4.13 -7.65
CA ARG A 354 -30.38 3.07 -8.61
C ARG A 354 -30.95 1.82 -7.94
N THR A 355 -30.39 1.43 -6.79
CA THR A 355 -30.71 0.17 -6.09
C THR A 355 -31.42 0.39 -4.78
N ALA A 356 -31.45 1.63 -4.28
CA ALA A 356 -32.07 2.00 -3.01
C ALA A 356 -32.64 3.42 -3.06
N LYS A 357 -33.45 3.78 -2.07
CA LYS A 357 -33.93 5.15 -1.83
C LYS A 357 -33.00 5.83 -0.83
N VAL A 358 -32.54 7.03 -1.15
CA VAL A 358 -31.82 7.87 -0.17
C VAL A 358 -32.83 8.49 0.80
N ASP A 359 -32.65 8.25 2.10
CA ASP A 359 -33.47 8.80 3.18
C ASP A 359 -32.63 8.96 4.47
N ASN A 360 -31.97 10.10 4.61
CA ASN A 360 -31.07 10.36 5.73
C ASN A 360 -31.78 10.40 7.09
N ARG A 361 -33.04 10.88 7.13
CA ARG A 361 -33.78 10.92 8.39
C ARG A 361 -34.08 9.53 8.95
N LYS A 362 -34.26 8.55 8.06
CA LYS A 362 -34.50 7.17 8.42
C LYS A 362 -33.20 6.39 8.63
N CYS A 363 -32.18 6.72 7.88
CA CYS A 363 -30.98 5.90 7.71
C CYS A 363 -29.71 6.54 8.25
N SER A 364 -29.82 7.55 9.09
CA SER A 364 -28.66 8.11 9.78
C SER A 364 -29.02 8.78 11.10
N LYS A 365 -28.03 8.95 11.96
CA LYS A 365 -28.12 9.70 13.22
C LYS A 365 -26.72 10.05 13.73
N VAL A 366 -26.60 11.18 14.39
CA VAL A 366 -25.46 11.49 15.24
C VAL A 366 -25.82 11.06 16.66
N GLU A 367 -25.04 10.13 17.22
CA GLU A 367 -25.16 9.62 18.58
C GLU A 367 -23.77 9.58 19.22
N ASP A 368 -23.65 10.04 20.46
CA ASP A 368 -22.39 10.07 21.22
C ASP A 368 -21.23 10.71 20.43
N GLY A 369 -21.58 11.73 19.65
CA GLY A 369 -20.64 12.46 18.83
C GLY A 369 -20.12 11.74 17.60
N VAL A 370 -20.75 10.67 17.16
CA VAL A 370 -20.39 9.93 15.97
C VAL A 370 -21.55 9.98 14.97
N LEU A 371 -21.27 10.33 13.72
CA LEU A 371 -22.26 10.16 12.63
C LEU A 371 -22.31 8.70 12.23
N ARG A 372 -23.47 8.12 12.42
CA ARG A 372 -23.80 6.76 12.00
C ARG A 372 -24.70 6.80 10.75
N ILE A 373 -24.35 6.06 9.71
CA ILE A 373 -25.10 5.94 8.47
C ILE A 373 -25.32 4.45 8.19
N TRP A 374 -26.57 4.07 7.93
CA TRP A 374 -26.93 2.67 7.72
C TRP A 374 -27.88 2.47 6.56
N SER A 375 -28.14 1.20 6.26
CA SER A 375 -29.13 0.78 5.28
C SER A 375 -30.23 -0.06 5.95
N VAL A 376 -31.43 0.01 5.42
CA VAL A 376 -32.59 -0.79 5.89
C VAL A 376 -33.30 -1.48 4.74
N GLU A 377 -33.80 -2.69 4.99
CA GLU A 377 -34.71 -3.37 4.09
C GLU A 377 -36.14 -2.85 4.34
N GLU A 378 -36.84 -2.47 3.29
CA GLU A 378 -38.21 -2.02 3.37
C GLU A 378 -39.18 -3.22 3.36
N LYS A 379 -40.28 -3.12 4.12
CA LYS A 379 -41.31 -4.16 4.13
C LYS A 379 -41.92 -4.37 2.74
N ASP A 380 -42.22 -3.25 2.07
CA ASP A 380 -42.76 -3.21 0.72
C ASP A 380 -41.77 -2.52 -0.21
N SER A 381 -41.90 -2.79 -1.51
CA SER A 381 -41.11 -2.06 -2.50
C SER A 381 -41.57 -0.60 -2.53
N ILE A 382 -40.60 0.32 -2.42
CA ILE A 382 -40.79 1.76 -2.43
C ILE A 382 -40.28 2.38 -3.73
N ASP A 383 -40.81 3.53 -4.12
CA ASP A 383 -40.27 4.26 -5.28
C ASP A 383 -38.99 4.99 -4.92
N ASN A 384 -37.94 4.76 -5.72
CA ASN A 384 -36.74 5.58 -5.67
C ASN A 384 -36.93 6.89 -6.47
N ARG A 385 -35.87 7.73 -6.51
CA ARG A 385 -35.87 9.00 -7.27
C ARG A 385 -36.22 8.86 -8.77
N PHE A 386 -36.03 7.68 -9.36
CA PHE A 386 -36.26 7.41 -10.78
C PHE A 386 -37.57 6.66 -11.06
N GLY A 387 -38.45 6.58 -10.09
CA GLY A 387 -39.72 5.85 -10.19
C GLY A 387 -39.53 4.34 -10.29
N LYS A 388 -38.35 3.79 -9.93
CA LYS A 388 -38.10 2.36 -9.85
C LYS A 388 -38.46 1.84 -8.47
N LYS A 389 -39.14 0.68 -8.43
CA LYS A 389 -39.39 -0.04 -7.19
C LYS A 389 -38.10 -0.64 -6.65
N VAL A 390 -37.74 -0.26 -5.43
CA VAL A 390 -36.57 -0.76 -4.70
C VAL A 390 -36.96 -1.27 -3.32
N LYS A 391 -36.16 -2.19 -2.77
CA LYS A 391 -36.40 -2.80 -1.46
C LYS A 391 -35.57 -2.25 -0.33
N TYR A 392 -34.71 -1.29 -0.60
CA TYR A 392 -33.78 -0.77 0.39
C TYR A 392 -33.83 0.76 0.46
N SER A 393 -33.62 1.27 1.68
CA SER A 393 -33.29 2.68 1.91
C SER A 393 -31.91 2.77 2.54
N HIS A 394 -31.16 3.83 2.25
CA HIS A 394 -29.84 4.10 2.80
C HIS A 394 -29.61 5.58 3.06
N GLY A 395 -28.61 5.90 3.90
CA GLY A 395 -28.14 7.26 4.11
C GLY A 395 -27.07 7.64 3.09
N CYS A 396 -27.11 8.89 2.63
CA CYS A 396 -26.07 9.47 1.79
C CYS A 396 -26.01 10.99 2.01
N TYR A 397 -24.87 11.48 2.42
CA TYR A 397 -24.63 12.89 2.69
C TYR A 397 -23.63 13.50 1.74
N ARG A 398 -23.77 14.79 1.49
CA ARG A 398 -22.71 15.63 0.97
C ARG A 398 -22.59 16.89 1.83
N THR A 399 -21.39 17.50 1.85
CA THR A 399 -21.25 18.85 2.41
C THR A 399 -22.10 19.84 1.61
N SER A 400 -22.60 20.85 2.28
CA SER A 400 -23.39 21.91 1.65
C SER A 400 -22.54 22.68 0.65
N LEU A 401 -23.16 23.10 -0.45
CA LEU A 401 -22.49 23.90 -1.46
C LEU A 401 -22.20 25.32 -0.97
N PRO A 402 -21.14 25.97 -1.46
CA PRO A 402 -20.85 27.37 -1.16
C PRO A 402 -22.08 28.28 -1.39
N GLY A 403 -22.32 29.19 -0.45
CA GLY A 403 -23.47 30.11 -0.49
C GLY A 403 -24.76 29.56 0.12
N SER A 404 -24.82 28.29 0.56
CA SER A 404 -25.94 27.77 1.34
C SER A 404 -25.92 28.31 2.78
N LYS A 405 -27.10 28.35 3.44
CA LYS A 405 -27.21 28.78 4.85
C LYS A 405 -26.50 27.87 5.85
N GLU A 406 -26.27 26.64 5.46
CA GLU A 406 -25.65 25.59 6.28
C GLU A 406 -24.28 25.17 5.68
N PHE A 407 -23.58 26.08 5.01
CA PHE A 407 -22.28 25.83 4.43
C PHE A 407 -21.24 25.62 5.54
N TRP A 408 -20.46 24.53 5.44
CA TRP A 408 -19.39 24.24 6.39
C TRP A 408 -17.99 24.47 5.79
N CYS A 409 -17.62 23.72 4.74
CA CYS A 409 -16.30 23.78 4.15
C CYS A 409 -16.37 23.55 2.64
N ASN A 410 -15.56 24.29 1.90
CA ASN A 410 -15.26 24.04 0.49
C ASN A 410 -13.85 23.48 0.40
N PHE A 411 -13.68 22.36 -0.32
CA PHE A 411 -12.40 21.69 -0.44
C PHE A 411 -11.71 22.11 -1.72
N THR A 412 -10.44 22.50 -1.60
CA THR A 412 -9.63 23.00 -2.71
C THR A 412 -8.21 22.47 -2.59
N GLU A 413 -7.38 22.77 -3.57
CA GLU A 413 -5.94 22.54 -3.47
C GLU A 413 -5.31 23.27 -2.27
N ASN A 414 -4.13 22.84 -1.86
CA ASN A 414 -3.41 23.27 -0.65
C ASN A 414 -4.13 22.95 0.67
N MET A 415 -4.96 21.91 0.65
CA MET A 415 -5.60 21.36 1.83
C MET A 415 -5.12 19.93 2.11
N ARG A 416 -5.08 19.61 3.39
CA ARG A 416 -5.04 18.25 3.89
C ARG A 416 -6.34 17.95 4.62
N ILE A 417 -7.00 16.88 4.24
CA ILE A 417 -8.26 16.42 4.83
C ILE A 417 -8.02 15.07 5.49
N GLU A 418 -8.45 14.93 6.74
CA GLU A 418 -8.40 13.68 7.49
C GLU A 418 -9.80 13.30 7.94
N ILE A 419 -10.14 12.04 7.81
CA ILE A 419 -11.45 11.49 8.20
C ILE A 419 -11.23 10.23 9.02
N ARG A 420 -11.65 10.23 10.28
CA ARG A 420 -11.66 9.04 11.13
C ARG A 420 -12.95 8.28 10.88
N PHE A 421 -12.80 7.12 10.25
CA PHE A 421 -13.88 6.36 9.67
C PHE A 421 -13.79 4.88 10.00
N LYS A 422 -14.96 4.24 10.09
CA LYS A 422 -15.13 2.81 10.27
C LYS A 422 -16.24 2.32 9.35
N ARG A 423 -15.96 1.30 8.55
CA ARG A 423 -16.89 0.77 7.55
C ARG A 423 -17.95 -0.16 8.14
N THR A 424 -18.98 -0.43 7.35
CA THR A 424 -19.94 -1.52 7.57
C THR A 424 -19.24 -2.88 7.49
N PRO A 425 -19.35 -3.77 8.50
CA PRO A 425 -18.58 -5.01 8.58
C PRO A 425 -19.16 -6.18 7.74
N TYR A 426 -19.85 -5.88 6.64
CA TYR A 426 -20.53 -6.91 5.83
C TYR A 426 -20.23 -6.76 4.34
N VAL A 427 -20.23 -7.91 3.63
CA VAL A 427 -20.11 -7.95 2.17
C VAL A 427 -21.36 -7.35 1.50
N GLY A 428 -21.20 -6.76 0.34
CA GLY A 428 -22.26 -6.16 -0.46
C GLY A 428 -22.62 -4.73 -0.08
N PHE A 429 -21.86 -4.12 0.84
CA PHE A 429 -21.92 -2.70 1.16
C PHE A 429 -20.73 -1.97 0.52
N ASN A 430 -21.00 -0.92 -0.23
CA ASN A 430 -19.99 0.00 -0.76
C ASN A 430 -20.04 1.29 0.05
N ASP A 431 -19.25 1.31 1.11
CA ASP A 431 -19.04 2.51 1.91
C ASP A 431 -17.94 3.33 1.26
N ALA A 432 -18.23 4.59 0.96
CA ALA A 432 -17.33 5.47 0.23
C ALA A 432 -17.19 6.86 0.88
N LEU A 433 -15.97 7.38 0.81
CA LEU A 433 -15.60 8.75 1.13
C LEU A 433 -15.01 9.36 -0.15
N TRP A 434 -15.69 10.33 -0.73
CA TRP A 434 -15.31 10.83 -2.04
C TRP A 434 -15.68 12.30 -2.24
N PHE A 435 -15.01 12.94 -3.19
CA PHE A 435 -15.18 14.37 -3.50
C PHE A 435 -15.61 14.54 -4.95
N MET A 436 -16.46 15.51 -5.19
CA MET A 436 -16.91 15.88 -6.52
C MET A 436 -16.86 17.39 -6.73
N GLY A 437 -16.45 17.82 -7.93
CA GLY A 437 -16.30 19.22 -8.27
C GLY A 437 -17.62 20.01 -8.31
N ASN A 438 -17.57 21.27 -7.87
CA ASN A 438 -18.69 22.22 -7.81
C ASN A 438 -18.96 22.94 -9.15
N ASN A 439 -18.24 22.63 -10.21
CA ASN A 439 -18.14 23.44 -11.43
C ASN A 439 -19.26 23.23 -12.46
N ASN A 440 -20.32 22.52 -12.14
CA ASN A 440 -21.47 22.21 -13.01
C ASN A 440 -21.13 21.51 -14.35
N ARG A 441 -19.88 21.08 -14.56
CA ARG A 441 -19.53 20.26 -15.71
C ARG A 441 -20.13 18.85 -15.54
N PRO A 442 -20.51 18.17 -16.64
CA PRO A 442 -20.96 16.78 -16.51
C PRO A 442 -19.82 15.88 -16.06
N TRP A 443 -20.16 14.86 -15.27
CA TRP A 443 -19.20 13.82 -14.90
C TRP A 443 -18.67 13.08 -16.14
N PRO A 444 -17.36 12.73 -16.23
CA PRO A 444 -16.31 12.94 -15.22
C PRO A 444 -15.52 14.26 -15.37
N LYS A 445 -15.93 15.17 -16.27
CA LYS A 445 -15.24 16.44 -16.54
C LYS A 445 -15.20 17.39 -15.34
N ASN A 446 -16.11 17.21 -14.39
CA ASN A 446 -16.15 18.01 -13.17
C ASN A 446 -15.06 17.61 -12.16
N GLY A 447 -14.39 16.47 -12.36
CA GLY A 447 -13.42 15.89 -11.45
C GLY A 447 -14.06 15.13 -10.29
N GLU A 448 -13.47 13.98 -9.94
CA GLU A 448 -13.85 13.17 -8.79
C GLU A 448 -12.61 12.62 -8.11
N ILE A 449 -12.61 12.59 -6.79
CA ILE A 449 -11.55 12.00 -5.95
C ILE A 449 -12.23 11.04 -4.99
N ASP A 450 -12.01 9.75 -5.18
CA ASP A 450 -12.46 8.72 -4.27
C ASP A 450 -11.36 8.43 -3.26
N LEU A 451 -11.45 9.08 -2.10
CA LEU A 451 -10.50 8.87 -1.00
C LEU A 451 -10.57 7.44 -0.48
N LEU A 452 -11.76 6.87 -0.51
CA LEU A 452 -12.02 5.50 -0.10
C LEU A 452 -13.19 4.92 -0.86
N GLU A 453 -12.96 3.79 -1.50
CA GLU A 453 -13.96 2.82 -1.89
C GLU A 453 -13.55 1.42 -1.45
N ASN A 454 -14.50 0.52 -1.30
CA ASN A 454 -14.22 -0.88 -1.02
C ASN A 454 -14.73 -1.80 -2.13
N PRO A 455 -13.87 -2.17 -3.08
CA PRO A 455 -14.26 -2.92 -4.27
C PRO A 455 -14.45 -4.42 -4.07
N LYS A 456 -14.18 -4.98 -2.89
CA LYS A 456 -14.07 -6.45 -2.79
C LYS A 456 -15.37 -7.13 -2.46
N LYS A 457 -15.60 -8.25 -3.19
CA LYS A 457 -16.67 -9.23 -2.99
C LYS A 457 -16.46 -10.11 -1.74
N THR A 458 -15.40 -9.90 -0.99
CA THR A 458 -15.04 -10.65 0.22
C THR A 458 -14.77 -9.67 1.35
N LEU A 459 -14.79 -10.14 2.60
CA LEU A 459 -14.45 -9.34 3.79
C LEU A 459 -12.97 -8.93 3.88
N ASN A 460 -12.16 -9.21 2.88
CA ASN A 460 -10.78 -8.76 2.84
C ASN A 460 -10.72 -7.24 2.73
N ASP A 461 -10.14 -6.63 3.71
CA ASP A 461 -10.10 -5.19 3.92
C ASP A 461 -9.11 -4.52 2.96
N CYS A 462 -9.66 -3.98 1.87
CA CYS A 462 -8.92 -3.23 0.86
C CYS A 462 -9.50 -1.83 0.72
N ALA A 463 -8.70 -0.82 1.01
CA ALA A 463 -9.01 0.56 0.68
C ALA A 463 -8.54 0.87 -0.75
N HIS A 464 -9.42 1.45 -1.53
CA HIS A 464 -9.16 1.81 -2.92
C HIS A 464 -9.26 3.31 -3.07
N PHE A 465 -8.22 3.92 -3.61
CA PHE A 465 -8.18 5.34 -3.94
C PHE A 465 -8.26 5.50 -5.46
N THR A 466 -9.12 6.39 -5.95
CA THR A 466 -9.31 6.58 -7.38
C THR A 466 -9.46 8.06 -7.75
N LEU A 467 -8.93 8.46 -8.89
CA LEU A 467 -9.19 9.75 -9.52
C LEU A 467 -9.93 9.54 -10.84
N HIS A 468 -10.97 10.35 -11.06
CA HIS A 468 -11.72 10.40 -12.30
C HIS A 468 -11.69 11.80 -12.91
N SER A 469 -11.37 11.85 -14.20
CA SER A 469 -11.42 13.06 -15.03
C SER A 469 -11.85 12.72 -16.47
N GLU A 470 -11.94 13.69 -17.35
CA GLU A 470 -12.36 13.46 -18.74
C GLU A 470 -11.55 12.35 -19.44
N ASN A 471 -10.26 12.29 -19.16
CA ASN A 471 -9.35 11.33 -19.78
C ASN A 471 -9.00 10.14 -18.88
N HIS A 472 -9.46 10.15 -17.62
CA HIS A 472 -9.18 9.14 -16.61
C HIS A 472 -10.48 8.59 -16.01
N TYR A 473 -11.23 7.76 -16.75
CA TYR A 473 -12.34 7.01 -16.18
C TYR A 473 -12.55 5.67 -16.88
N ALA A 474 -13.17 4.72 -16.21
CA ALA A 474 -13.44 3.38 -16.72
C ALA A 474 -14.55 3.42 -17.80
N GLY A 475 -14.23 3.72 -19.03
CA GLY A 475 -15.20 3.83 -20.14
C GLY A 475 -14.65 4.63 -21.32
N VAL A 476 -13.47 5.20 -21.18
CA VAL A 476 -12.80 5.87 -22.30
C VAL A 476 -12.19 4.81 -23.22
N VAL A 477 -12.70 4.70 -24.44
CA VAL A 477 -12.09 3.87 -25.49
C VAL A 477 -10.77 4.54 -25.90
N GLY A 478 -9.65 3.91 -25.56
CA GLY A 478 -8.30 4.44 -25.84
C GLY A 478 -7.76 5.42 -24.79
N GLY A 479 -8.48 5.68 -23.71
CA GLY A 479 -8.01 6.45 -22.54
C GLY A 479 -7.31 5.57 -21.51
N GLY A 480 -6.51 6.17 -20.65
CA GLY A 480 -5.65 5.51 -19.66
C GLY A 480 -6.37 4.79 -18.51
N GLY A 481 -7.70 4.68 -18.52
CA GLY A 481 -8.47 4.17 -17.37
C GLY A 481 -8.48 5.14 -16.19
N SER A 482 -9.11 4.76 -15.07
CA SER A 482 -9.04 5.53 -13.82
C SER A 482 -7.64 5.42 -13.22
N VAL A 483 -7.10 6.51 -12.69
CA VAL A 483 -5.84 6.47 -11.92
C VAL A 483 -6.19 5.95 -10.54
N THR A 484 -5.69 4.77 -10.21
CA THR A 484 -6.11 4.06 -8.99
C THR A 484 -4.96 3.34 -8.30
N SER A 485 -5.05 3.23 -6.99
CA SER A 485 -4.19 2.40 -6.15
C SER A 485 -4.99 1.78 -4.99
N SER A 486 -4.46 0.73 -4.40
CA SER A 486 -5.11 0.02 -3.30
C SER A 486 -4.13 -0.40 -2.22
N ILE A 487 -4.61 -0.44 -1.00
CA ILE A 487 -3.87 -0.97 0.14
C ILE A 487 -4.75 -1.96 0.92
N ASN A 488 -4.16 -3.07 1.35
CA ASN A 488 -4.83 -4.00 2.25
C ASN A 488 -4.65 -3.52 3.69
N LEU A 489 -5.74 -3.39 4.42
CA LEU A 489 -5.77 -3.04 5.83
C LEU A 489 -6.08 -4.27 6.69
N ALA A 490 -5.62 -4.28 7.92
CA ALA A 490 -5.87 -5.39 8.84
C ALA A 490 -7.38 -5.55 9.13
N ASP A 491 -8.09 -4.46 9.32
CA ASP A 491 -9.54 -4.47 9.58
C ASP A 491 -10.14 -3.08 9.33
N MET A 492 -10.85 -2.91 8.22
CA MET A 492 -11.56 -1.66 7.92
C MET A 492 -12.82 -1.45 8.77
N SER A 493 -13.31 -2.49 9.47
CA SER A 493 -14.43 -2.38 10.41
C SER A 493 -13.99 -1.77 11.76
N GLN A 494 -12.71 -1.53 11.97
CA GLN A 494 -12.17 -0.74 13.05
C GLN A 494 -11.96 0.71 12.64
N TRP A 495 -11.64 1.56 13.62
CA TRP A 495 -11.36 2.97 13.33
C TRP A 495 -10.05 3.10 12.58
N ASN A 496 -10.11 3.75 11.41
CA ASN A 496 -8.96 4.12 10.59
C ASN A 496 -9.03 5.61 10.26
N ILE A 497 -7.89 6.24 10.04
CA ILE A 497 -7.80 7.64 9.59
C ILE A 497 -7.40 7.63 8.13
N TYR A 498 -8.34 7.98 7.26
CA TYR A 498 -8.11 8.19 5.84
C TYR A 498 -7.76 9.66 5.60
N TRP A 499 -6.75 9.93 4.78
CA TRP A 499 -6.30 11.28 4.54
C TRP A 499 -5.96 11.55 3.09
N LEU A 500 -6.15 12.82 2.70
CA LEU A 500 -5.90 13.38 1.40
C LEU A 500 -5.03 14.62 1.56
N GLU A 501 -3.88 14.68 0.91
CA GLU A 501 -3.12 15.90 0.67
C GLU A 501 -3.32 16.36 -0.77
N TRP A 502 -3.77 17.56 -0.93
CA TRP A 502 -4.20 18.12 -2.19
C TRP A 502 -3.37 19.34 -2.55
N TYR A 503 -2.49 19.18 -3.52
CA TYR A 503 -1.61 20.24 -4.02
C TYR A 503 -2.03 20.68 -5.42
N PRO A 504 -1.57 21.87 -5.93
CA PRO A 504 -1.88 22.34 -7.29
C PRO A 504 -1.35 21.41 -8.39
N ASP A 505 -0.30 20.67 -8.09
CA ASP A 505 0.46 19.84 -9.04
C ASP A 505 0.40 18.34 -8.74
N ARG A 506 -0.16 17.93 -7.60
CA ARG A 506 -0.29 16.53 -7.23
C ARG A 506 -1.38 16.27 -6.19
N ILE A 507 -1.82 15.05 -6.13
CA ILE A 507 -2.74 14.52 -5.12
C ILE A 507 -2.08 13.31 -4.47
N VAL A 508 -2.04 13.29 -3.14
CA VAL A 508 -1.51 12.19 -2.34
C VAL A 508 -2.60 11.68 -1.42
N GLY A 509 -2.81 10.38 -1.38
CA GLY A 509 -3.79 9.73 -0.52
C GLY A 509 -3.17 8.66 0.38
N GLY A 510 -3.73 8.50 1.57
CA GLY A 510 -3.20 7.55 2.52
C GLY A 510 -4.20 7.11 3.59
N VAL A 511 -3.77 6.17 4.41
CA VAL A 511 -4.50 5.67 5.56
C VAL A 511 -3.54 5.37 6.70
N ASN A 512 -3.93 5.71 7.92
CA ASN A 512 -3.18 5.44 9.14
C ASN A 512 -1.70 5.88 9.05
N GLY A 513 -1.48 7.03 8.39
CA GLY A 513 -0.15 7.61 8.19
C GLY A 513 0.65 7.05 7.02
N GLN A 514 0.19 5.98 6.39
CA GLN A 514 0.83 5.41 5.22
C GLN A 514 0.23 5.99 3.94
N ALA A 515 1.04 6.66 3.11
CA ALA A 515 0.68 7.02 1.75
C ALA A 515 0.68 5.74 0.88
N TYR A 516 -0.35 5.58 0.05
CA TYR A 516 -0.42 4.48 -0.91
C TYR A 516 -0.88 4.92 -2.30
N PHE A 517 -1.17 6.20 -2.45
CA PHE A 517 -1.55 6.82 -3.71
C PHE A 517 -0.82 8.15 -3.88
N GLU A 518 -0.24 8.38 -5.04
CA GLU A 518 0.29 9.66 -5.47
C GLU A 518 0.13 9.80 -6.98
N HIS A 519 -0.43 10.94 -7.43
CA HIS A 519 -0.56 11.26 -8.85
C HIS A 519 -0.17 12.72 -9.09
N HIS A 520 0.70 12.91 -10.08
CA HIS A 520 1.22 14.23 -10.47
C HIS A 520 0.54 14.73 -11.74
N LYS A 521 0.31 16.02 -11.79
CA LYS A 521 -0.20 16.73 -12.98
C LYS A 521 0.73 16.48 -14.17
N GLY A 522 0.19 15.95 -15.25
CA GLY A 522 0.95 15.67 -16.47
C GLY A 522 1.88 14.48 -16.43
N ALA A 523 1.87 13.65 -15.36
CA ALA A 523 2.76 12.48 -15.22
C ALA A 523 2.59 11.44 -16.33
N ASP A 524 1.41 11.35 -16.91
CA ASP A 524 1.03 10.42 -17.97
C ASP A 524 0.92 11.10 -19.36
N GLY A 525 1.46 12.32 -19.50
CA GLY A 525 1.34 13.15 -20.70
C GLY A 525 -0.03 13.81 -20.86
N ASN A 526 -0.93 13.63 -19.90
CA ASN A 526 -2.28 14.20 -19.91
C ASN A 526 -2.32 15.53 -19.16
N THR A 527 -2.85 16.58 -19.80
CA THR A 527 -3.00 17.91 -19.22
C THR A 527 -4.34 18.14 -18.52
N ASP A 528 -5.22 17.11 -18.53
CA ASP A 528 -6.51 17.18 -17.86
C ASP A 528 -6.33 17.12 -16.33
N TRP A 529 -6.58 18.26 -15.67
CA TRP A 529 -6.40 18.43 -14.22
C TRP A 529 -7.57 19.20 -13.61
N PRO A 530 -8.77 18.58 -13.52
CA PRO A 530 -9.95 19.26 -13.03
C PRO A 530 -9.91 19.57 -11.52
N TRP A 531 -8.96 18.99 -10.81
CA TRP A 531 -8.86 19.09 -9.36
C TRP A 531 -8.29 20.44 -8.86
N SER A 532 -7.87 21.35 -9.75
CA SER A 532 -7.53 22.75 -9.44
C SER A 532 -8.68 23.74 -9.77
N ASP A 533 -9.92 23.25 -9.82
CA ASP A 533 -11.06 24.13 -10.12
C ASP A 533 -11.30 25.12 -8.97
N PRO A 534 -11.36 26.44 -9.25
CA PRO A 534 -11.51 27.48 -8.22
C PRO A 534 -12.87 27.42 -7.50
N LEU A 535 -13.89 26.77 -8.08
CA LEU A 535 -15.17 26.55 -7.40
C LEU A 535 -15.07 25.46 -6.31
N GLY A 536 -13.94 24.72 -6.27
CA GLY A 536 -13.67 23.70 -5.29
C GLY A 536 -14.56 22.47 -5.41
N PHE A 537 -14.56 21.69 -4.36
CA PHE A 537 -15.21 20.37 -4.29
C PHE A 537 -16.07 20.24 -3.03
N PHE A 538 -17.05 19.37 -3.09
CA PHE A 538 -17.81 18.93 -1.93
C PHE A 538 -17.51 17.48 -1.60
N LEU A 539 -17.48 17.15 -0.31
CA LEU A 539 -17.26 15.81 0.21
C LEU A 539 -18.59 15.05 0.30
N ILE A 540 -18.57 13.78 -0.08
CA ILE A 540 -19.72 12.88 -0.05
C ILE A 540 -19.39 11.67 0.85
N PHE A 541 -20.36 11.29 1.68
CA PHE A 541 -20.40 10.04 2.42
C PHE A 541 -21.54 9.21 1.90
N SER A 542 -21.27 8.00 1.47
CA SER A 542 -22.31 7.13 0.98
C SER A 542 -22.09 5.69 1.42
N THR A 543 -23.19 5.01 1.73
CA THR A 543 -23.25 3.55 1.80
C THR A 543 -24.16 3.05 0.70
N GLY A 544 -23.69 2.10 -0.11
CA GLY A 544 -24.45 1.49 -1.17
C GLY A 544 -24.75 0.03 -0.83
N ILE A 545 -25.94 -0.45 -1.19
CA ILE A 545 -26.29 -1.88 -1.11
C ILE A 545 -26.32 -2.50 -2.50
N SER A 546 -25.69 -3.65 -2.65
CA SER A 546 -25.77 -4.47 -3.84
C SER A 546 -26.38 -5.83 -3.57
N THR A 547 -27.31 -6.25 -4.43
CA THR A 547 -27.88 -7.60 -4.48
C THR A 547 -27.30 -8.41 -5.65
N ASN A 548 -26.43 -7.83 -6.45
CA ASN A 548 -25.81 -8.45 -7.61
C ASN A 548 -24.42 -9.00 -7.24
N PRO A 549 -24.18 -10.32 -7.31
CA PRO A 549 -22.89 -10.92 -7.00
C PRO A 549 -21.77 -10.50 -7.97
N ASN A 550 -22.13 -9.98 -9.13
CA ASN A 550 -21.19 -9.48 -10.13
C ASN A 550 -20.92 -7.97 -10.02
N ALA A 551 -21.61 -7.27 -9.12
CA ALA A 551 -21.33 -5.86 -8.86
C ALA A 551 -20.01 -5.68 -8.10
N TRP A 552 -19.50 -4.47 -8.11
CA TRP A 552 -18.25 -4.05 -7.47
C TRP A 552 -18.13 -4.49 -5.99
N PRO A 553 -19.13 -4.25 -5.09
CA PRO A 553 -19.05 -4.68 -3.70
C PRO A 553 -19.51 -6.13 -3.47
N GLY A 554 -19.89 -6.88 -4.52
CA GLY A 554 -20.56 -8.17 -4.40
C GLY A 554 -22.04 -8.05 -4.00
N ALA A 555 -22.66 -9.16 -3.63
CA ALA A 555 -24.03 -9.17 -3.11
C ALA A 555 -24.03 -9.25 -1.59
N ILE A 556 -25.01 -8.58 -0.97
CA ILE A 556 -25.27 -8.76 0.47
C ILE A 556 -25.66 -10.21 0.76
N ILE A 557 -25.23 -10.71 1.92
CA ILE A 557 -25.60 -12.01 2.46
C ILE A 557 -26.64 -11.79 3.57
N PRO A 558 -27.95 -11.96 3.31
CA PRO A 558 -29.00 -11.58 4.27
C PRO A 558 -28.90 -12.28 5.62
N SER A 559 -28.40 -13.51 5.67
CA SER A 559 -28.20 -14.26 6.91
C SER A 559 -27.11 -13.67 7.82
N GLU A 560 -26.20 -12.89 7.26
CA GLU A 560 -25.11 -12.25 8.01
C GLU A 560 -25.52 -10.88 8.54
N TRP A 561 -25.95 -9.98 7.65
CA TRP A 561 -26.22 -8.61 8.04
C TRP A 561 -27.55 -8.40 8.81
N LYS A 562 -28.55 -9.30 8.64
CA LYS A 562 -29.80 -9.23 9.43
C LYS A 562 -29.62 -9.55 10.91
N LYS A 563 -28.48 -10.07 11.32
CA LYS A 563 -28.14 -10.26 12.73
C LYS A 563 -27.90 -8.92 13.43
N ASP A 564 -27.43 -7.92 12.69
CA ASP A 564 -27.30 -6.55 13.14
C ASP A 564 -28.54 -5.76 12.68
N ALA A 565 -29.29 -5.19 13.61
CA ALA A 565 -30.54 -4.48 13.32
C ALA A 565 -30.34 -3.30 12.35
N LYS A 566 -29.13 -2.72 12.30
CA LYS A 566 -28.76 -1.58 11.44
C LYS A 566 -27.28 -1.61 11.11
N PRO A 567 -26.83 -2.41 10.15
CA PRO A 567 -25.44 -2.42 9.73
C PRO A 567 -25.05 -1.02 9.23
N ALA A 568 -24.01 -0.46 9.79
CA ALA A 568 -23.69 0.95 9.59
C ALA A 568 -22.20 1.18 9.37
N MET A 569 -21.91 2.24 8.63
CA MET A 569 -20.62 2.91 8.68
C MET A 569 -20.66 4.05 9.71
N TYR A 570 -19.48 4.44 10.20
CA TYR A 570 -19.34 5.42 11.27
C TYR A 570 -18.27 6.45 10.91
N ILE A 571 -18.55 7.74 11.19
CA ILE A 571 -17.61 8.84 11.03
C ILE A 571 -17.51 9.56 12.37
N ASP A 572 -16.31 9.54 12.96
CA ASP A 572 -16.06 10.15 14.27
C ASP A 572 -15.75 11.64 14.14
N TRP A 573 -14.88 12.00 13.21
CA TRP A 573 -14.55 13.39 12.91
C TRP A 573 -13.98 13.56 11.50
N ILE A 574 -14.01 14.82 11.04
CA ILE A 574 -13.35 15.30 9.83
C ILE A 574 -12.51 16.50 10.23
N ARG A 575 -11.24 16.50 9.88
CA ARG A 575 -10.29 17.57 10.18
C ARG A 575 -9.65 18.08 8.89
N VAL A 576 -9.56 19.40 8.77
CA VAL A 576 -9.03 20.05 7.58
C VAL A 576 -7.88 20.96 8.00
N TYR A 577 -6.80 20.87 7.26
CA TYR A 577 -5.59 21.66 7.43
C TYR A 577 -5.26 22.37 6.13
N THR A 578 -4.52 23.50 6.22
CA THR A 578 -4.03 24.24 5.06
C THR A 578 -2.51 24.33 5.08
N ASN A 579 -1.90 24.41 3.89
CA ASN A 579 -0.46 24.59 3.79
C ASN A 579 -0.10 26.04 4.18
N ARG A 580 0.91 26.21 5.07
CA ARG A 580 1.33 27.52 5.60
C ARG A 580 1.93 28.45 4.54
N ASP A 581 2.52 27.88 3.50
CA ASP A 581 3.18 28.64 2.42
C ASP A 581 2.20 29.04 1.31
N TYR A 582 0.93 28.63 1.44
CA TYR A 582 -0.09 28.97 0.47
C TYR A 582 -0.49 30.43 0.59
N LYS A 583 -0.30 31.18 -0.51
CA LYS A 583 -0.64 32.62 -0.63
C LYS A 583 -1.97 32.89 -1.37
N GLY A 584 -2.76 31.84 -1.62
CA GLY A 584 -4.09 32.00 -2.19
C GLY A 584 -5.10 32.57 -1.18
N GLU A 585 -6.23 33.04 -1.65
CA GLU A 585 -7.34 33.45 -0.78
C GLU A 585 -7.82 32.20 -0.02
N ASN A 586 -7.69 32.19 1.30
CA ASN A 586 -8.30 31.15 2.12
C ASN A 586 -9.79 31.10 1.80
N PRO A 587 -10.36 29.92 1.57
CA PRO A 587 -11.80 29.81 1.47
C PRO A 587 -12.43 30.48 2.70
N PRO A 588 -13.53 31.24 2.53
CA PRO A 588 -14.11 32.00 3.63
C PRO A 588 -14.35 31.06 4.81
N ALA A 589 -13.82 31.45 5.98
CA ALA A 589 -14.09 30.71 7.22
C ALA A 589 -15.60 30.51 7.35
N SER A 590 -16.00 29.30 7.67
CA SER A 590 -17.41 29.03 7.94
C SER A 590 -17.91 30.00 9.01
N LYS A 591 -18.99 30.71 8.74
CA LYS A 591 -19.63 31.60 9.72
C LYS A 591 -20.20 30.91 10.95
N TYR A 592 -19.97 29.59 11.09
CA TYR A 592 -20.53 28.72 12.13
C TYR A 592 -19.49 28.30 13.16
N TYR A 593 -18.24 28.74 13.09
CA TYR A 593 -17.20 28.53 14.11
C TYR A 593 -16.72 29.83 14.71
#